data_11f905d3062075fe26d12dc53bf22110
#
_entry.id   11f905d3062075fe26d12dc53bf22110
#
_cell.length_a   1.000
_cell.length_b   1.000
_cell.length_c   1.000
_cell.angle_alpha   90.00
_cell.angle_beta   90.00
_cell.angle_gamma   90.00
#
_symmetry.space_group_name_H-M   'P 1'
#
loop_
_entity.id
_entity.type
_entity.pdbx_description
1 polymer ?
#
loop_
_entity_poly.entity_id
_entity_poly.type
_entity_poly.pdbx_seq_one_letter_code
_entity_poly.pdbx_strand_id
1 'polypeptide(L)'
;MGKGKEDAQHLFDSVLPFAEKMLAEYGEFYPYGAAMTLTGDVVDVSVFEGNEYPPSSEIIDLLNSAFLKAAANREYRTTAVVYDVRITLPSGQLSDAIAVNLDHISGYSIVVYLPYKKLNQAIEYGELSIQEGRGAIFN
;
A
#
# COMPACT_ATOMS: atom_id res chain seq x y z
N MET A 1 18.98 8.24 4.98
CA MET A 1 19.10 7.93 3.58
C MET A 1 18.75 6.51 3.29
N GLY A 2 19.69 5.59 3.32
CA GLY A 2 19.45 4.21 2.96
C GLY A 2 18.37 3.54 3.79
N LYS A 3 18.26 3.87 5.07
CA LYS A 3 17.35 3.18 5.97
C LYS A 3 15.88 3.40 5.61
N GLY A 4 15.50 4.60 5.20
CA GLY A 4 14.13 4.85 4.77
C GLY A 4 13.76 4.02 3.57
N LYS A 5 14.65 3.97 2.59
CA LYS A 5 14.44 3.18 1.38
C LYS A 5 14.46 1.68 1.68
N GLU A 6 15.38 1.23 2.52
CA GLU A 6 15.49 -0.18 2.89
C GLU A 6 14.24 -0.66 3.64
N ASP A 7 13.77 0.13 4.62
CA ASP A 7 12.58 -0.20 5.38
C ASP A 7 11.35 -0.22 4.48
N ALA A 8 11.23 0.77 3.57
CA ALA A 8 10.11 0.82 2.64
C ALA A 8 10.11 -0.39 1.71
N GLN A 9 11.29 -0.79 1.20
CA GLN A 9 11.40 -1.97 0.35
C GLN A 9 11.01 -3.23 1.11
N HIS A 10 11.47 -3.38 2.34
CA HIS A 10 11.15 -4.53 3.17
C HIS A 10 9.63 -4.61 3.42
N LEU A 11 9.02 -3.48 3.74
CA LEU A 11 7.58 -3.45 3.99
C LEU A 11 6.80 -3.73 2.70
N PHE A 12 7.24 -3.15 1.58
CA PHE A 12 6.62 -3.42 0.28
C PHE A 12 6.64 -4.92 -0.04
N ASP A 13 7.79 -5.57 0.14
CA ASP A 13 7.93 -7.00 -0.13
C ASP A 13 7.03 -7.84 0.79
N SER A 14 6.75 -7.33 1.98
CA SER A 14 5.90 -8.02 2.95
C SER A 14 4.42 -7.89 2.63
N VAL A 15 3.98 -6.76 2.05
CA VAL A 15 2.55 -6.50 1.85
C VAL A 15 2.04 -6.91 0.48
N LEU A 16 2.88 -6.89 -0.54
CA LEU A 16 2.44 -7.14 -1.91
C LEU A 16 1.83 -8.54 -2.12
N PRO A 17 2.39 -9.62 -1.56
CA PRO A 17 1.86 -10.96 -1.81
C PRO A 17 0.39 -11.16 -1.47
N PHE A 18 -0.13 -10.46 -0.45
CA PHE A 18 -1.53 -10.58 -0.09
C PHE A 18 -2.46 -10.05 -1.19
N ALA A 19 -2.13 -8.89 -1.77
CA ALA A 19 -2.91 -8.34 -2.88
C ALA A 19 -2.85 -9.26 -4.09
N GLU A 20 -1.68 -9.81 -4.40
CA GLU A 20 -1.51 -10.74 -5.50
C GLU A 20 -2.37 -11.99 -5.30
N LYS A 21 -2.39 -12.52 -4.08
CA LYS A 21 -3.20 -13.67 -3.73
C LYS A 21 -4.69 -13.39 -3.90
N MET A 22 -5.14 -12.23 -3.39
CA MET A 22 -6.55 -11.86 -3.49
C MET A 22 -6.99 -11.67 -4.93
N LEU A 23 -6.15 -11.04 -5.75
CA LEU A 23 -6.45 -10.89 -7.17
C LEU A 23 -6.56 -12.24 -7.87
N ALA A 24 -5.65 -13.18 -7.56
CA ALA A 24 -5.67 -14.50 -8.16
C ALA A 24 -6.91 -15.30 -7.76
N GLU A 25 -7.34 -15.20 -6.51
CA GLU A 25 -8.47 -15.97 -5.99
C GLU A 25 -9.82 -15.34 -6.27
N TYR A 26 -9.93 -14.01 -6.15
CA TYR A 26 -11.21 -13.30 -6.20
C TYR A 26 -11.30 -12.23 -7.29
N GLY A 27 -10.20 -11.90 -7.95
CA GLY A 27 -10.17 -10.84 -8.95
C GLY A 27 -10.25 -9.43 -8.37
N GLU A 28 -10.20 -9.31 -7.06
CA GLU A 28 -10.26 -8.01 -6.38
C GLU A 28 -9.71 -8.13 -4.97
N PHE A 29 -9.41 -6.97 -4.37
CA PHE A 29 -9.05 -6.91 -2.95
C PHE A 29 -9.49 -5.56 -2.38
N TYR A 30 -9.70 -5.52 -1.06
CA TYR A 30 -10.03 -4.29 -0.37
C TYR A 30 -8.76 -3.66 0.19
N PRO A 31 -8.72 -2.32 0.34
CA PRO A 31 -7.56 -1.66 0.90
C PRO A 31 -7.16 -2.24 2.25
N TYR A 32 -5.88 -2.35 2.48
CA TYR A 32 -5.34 -2.84 3.74
C TYR A 32 -4.01 -2.16 4.01
N GLY A 33 -3.50 -2.33 5.21
CA GLY A 33 -2.27 -1.71 5.59
C GLY A 33 -1.36 -2.62 6.38
N ALA A 34 -0.14 -2.17 6.53
CA ALA A 34 0.84 -2.78 7.40
C ALA A 34 1.79 -1.70 7.88
N ALA A 35 2.52 -2.00 8.92
CA ALA A 35 3.46 -1.06 9.47
C ALA A 35 4.67 -1.79 10.01
N MET A 36 5.75 -1.05 10.16
CA MET A 36 6.97 -1.55 10.78
C MET A 36 7.14 -0.82 12.10
N THR A 37 7.28 -1.57 13.18
CA THR A 37 7.49 -0.99 14.50
C THR A 37 8.87 -0.35 14.59
N LEU A 38 9.13 0.39 15.67
CA LEU A 38 10.42 1.02 15.87
C LEU A 38 11.56 0.00 15.96
N THR A 39 11.25 -1.24 16.32
CA THR A 39 12.23 -2.33 16.38
C THR A 39 12.37 -3.11 15.08
N GLY A 40 11.59 -2.75 14.06
CA GLY A 40 11.70 -3.37 12.75
C GLY A 40 10.76 -4.55 12.49
N ASP A 41 9.83 -4.80 13.41
CA ASP A 41 8.85 -5.87 13.23
C ASP A 41 7.72 -5.40 12.33
N VAL A 42 7.29 -6.26 11.41
CA VAL A 42 6.17 -5.96 10.52
C VAL A 42 4.87 -6.44 11.16
N VAL A 43 3.87 -5.55 11.20
CA VAL A 43 2.56 -5.87 11.74
C VAL A 43 1.49 -5.50 10.71
N ASP A 44 0.47 -6.33 10.60
CA ASP A 44 -0.67 -6.04 9.75
C ASP A 44 -1.60 -5.07 10.46
N VAL A 45 -2.18 -4.14 9.69
CA VAL A 45 -3.09 -3.14 10.23
C VAL A 45 -4.40 -3.20 9.47
N SER A 46 -5.49 -3.45 10.18
CA SER A 46 -6.82 -3.50 9.61
C SER A 46 -7.72 -2.53 10.35
N VAL A 47 -8.52 -1.79 9.60
CA VAL A 47 -9.46 -0.81 10.18
C VAL A 47 -10.91 -1.19 9.88
N PHE A 48 -11.13 -2.33 9.24
CA PHE A 48 -12.45 -2.78 8.89
C PHE A 48 -13.10 -3.46 10.10
N GLU A 49 -14.22 -2.94 10.54
CA GLU A 49 -14.93 -3.47 11.72
C GLU A 49 -16.39 -3.81 11.46
N GLY A 50 -16.90 -3.51 10.28
CA GLY A 50 -18.32 -3.68 10.01
C GLY A 50 -18.66 -5.01 9.37
N ASN A 51 -19.96 -5.32 9.37
CA ASN A 51 -20.49 -6.45 8.64
C ASN A 51 -20.68 -6.12 7.16
N GLU A 52 -20.58 -4.85 6.82
CA GLU A 52 -20.70 -4.35 5.46
C GLU A 52 -19.34 -3.82 5.02
N TYR A 53 -19.06 -3.97 3.74
CA TYR A 53 -17.81 -3.48 3.17
C TYR A 53 -17.96 -2.01 2.80
N PRO A 54 -17.31 -1.09 3.50
CA PRO A 54 -17.39 0.32 3.13
C PRO A 54 -16.66 0.56 1.81
N PRO A 55 -16.91 1.72 1.16
CA PRO A 55 -16.17 2.06 -0.05
C PRO A 55 -14.66 2.10 0.20
N SER A 56 -13.88 1.77 -0.83
CA SER A 56 -12.42 1.74 -0.73
C SER A 56 -11.83 3.07 -0.24
N SER A 57 -12.37 4.20 -0.70
CA SER A 57 -11.91 5.51 -0.27
C SER A 57 -12.06 5.70 1.24
N GLU A 58 -13.13 5.18 1.82
CA GLU A 58 -13.37 5.27 3.26
C GLU A 58 -12.38 4.41 4.04
N ILE A 59 -12.10 3.21 3.53
CA ILE A 59 -11.10 2.33 4.17
C ILE A 59 -9.72 2.99 4.12
N ILE A 60 -9.35 3.58 2.99
CA ILE A 60 -8.08 4.29 2.84
C ILE A 60 -7.98 5.44 3.84
N ASP A 61 -9.05 6.23 3.98
CA ASP A 61 -9.08 7.34 4.92
C ASP A 61 -8.93 6.86 6.37
N LEU A 62 -9.57 5.75 6.73
CA LEU A 62 -9.45 5.17 8.06
C LEU A 62 -8.04 4.68 8.33
N LEU A 63 -7.40 4.04 7.34
CA LEU A 63 -6.02 3.59 7.46
C LEU A 63 -5.08 4.79 7.65
N ASN A 64 -5.24 5.82 6.84
CA ASN A 64 -4.42 7.02 6.96
C ASN A 64 -4.60 7.69 8.32
N SER A 65 -5.83 7.77 8.81
CA SER A 65 -6.10 8.35 10.13
C SER A 65 -5.45 7.55 11.24
N ALA A 66 -5.53 6.22 11.16
CA ALA A 66 -4.90 5.33 12.14
C ALA A 66 -3.38 5.49 12.13
N PHE A 67 -2.79 5.58 10.94
CA PHE A 67 -1.34 5.76 10.82
C PHE A 67 -0.87 7.13 11.31
N LEU A 68 -1.65 8.18 11.03
CA LEU A 68 -1.34 9.52 11.55
C LEU A 68 -1.30 9.52 13.07
N LYS A 69 -2.28 8.89 13.68
CA LYS A 69 -2.37 8.80 15.14
C LYS A 69 -1.20 7.97 15.71
N ALA A 70 -0.92 6.84 15.08
CA ALA A 70 0.17 5.97 15.51
C ALA A 70 1.54 6.65 15.32
N ALA A 71 1.70 7.41 14.24
CA ALA A 71 2.93 8.17 14.00
C ALA A 71 3.14 9.23 15.07
N ALA A 72 2.07 9.93 15.45
CA ALA A 72 2.14 10.93 16.52
C ALA A 72 2.53 10.29 17.85
N ASN A 73 2.13 9.05 18.08
CA ASN A 73 2.44 8.29 19.27
C ASN A 73 3.76 7.51 19.16
N ARG A 74 4.48 7.68 18.05
CA ARG A 74 5.78 7.01 17.80
C ARG A 74 5.72 5.50 17.89
N GLU A 75 4.63 4.92 17.35
CA GLU A 75 4.45 3.47 17.36
C GLU A 75 5.14 2.78 16.20
N TYR A 76 5.26 3.47 15.06
CA TYR A 76 5.81 2.90 13.83
C TYR A 76 6.90 3.77 13.24
N ARG A 77 7.80 3.16 12.47
CA ARG A 77 8.79 3.90 11.71
C ARG A 77 8.52 3.86 10.20
N THR A 78 7.67 2.94 9.73
CA THR A 78 7.29 2.82 8.32
C THR A 78 5.84 2.38 8.26
N THR A 79 5.09 2.93 7.29
CA THR A 79 3.69 2.51 7.07
C THR A 79 3.47 2.21 5.59
N ALA A 80 2.53 1.30 5.32
CA ALA A 80 2.11 0.96 3.97
C ALA A 80 0.59 0.94 3.89
N VAL A 81 0.04 1.58 2.86
CA VAL A 81 -1.39 1.48 2.52
C VAL A 81 -1.46 0.91 1.12
N VAL A 82 -2.16 -0.23 0.98
CA VAL A 82 -2.26 -0.97 -0.28
C VAL A 82 -3.69 -0.86 -0.79
N TYR A 83 -3.86 -0.49 -2.04
CA TYR A 83 -5.20 -0.34 -2.62
C TYR A 83 -5.18 -0.57 -4.12
N ASP A 84 -6.36 -0.86 -4.66
CA ASP A 84 -6.55 -1.05 -6.08
C ASP A 84 -6.89 0.30 -6.72
N VAL A 85 -6.28 0.59 -7.87
CA VAL A 85 -6.43 1.88 -8.53
C VAL A 85 -6.32 1.69 -10.04
N ARG A 86 -6.85 2.66 -10.80
CA ARG A 86 -6.67 2.70 -12.24
C ARG A 86 -5.69 3.81 -12.58
N ILE A 87 -4.69 3.49 -13.37
CA ILE A 87 -3.65 4.44 -13.76
C ILE A 87 -3.55 4.56 -15.28
N THR A 88 -2.89 5.61 -15.75
CA THR A 88 -2.57 5.77 -17.16
C THR A 88 -1.12 5.36 -17.37
N LEU A 89 -0.91 4.39 -18.26
CA LEU A 89 0.43 3.91 -18.60
C LEU A 89 1.15 4.92 -19.49
N PRO A 90 2.48 4.80 -19.62
CA PRO A 90 3.24 5.67 -20.56
C PRO A 90 2.71 5.62 -21.99
N SER A 91 2.10 4.48 -22.38
CA SER A 91 1.47 4.33 -23.69
C SER A 91 0.20 5.16 -23.86
N GLY A 92 -0.34 5.71 -22.78
CA GLY A 92 -1.61 6.43 -22.79
C GLY A 92 -2.81 5.53 -22.49
N GLN A 93 -2.62 4.23 -22.38
CA GLN A 93 -3.70 3.30 -22.06
C GLN A 93 -3.98 3.29 -20.56
N LEU A 94 -5.25 3.09 -20.20
CA LEU A 94 -5.64 2.89 -18.81
C LEU A 94 -5.33 1.47 -18.38
N SER A 95 -4.94 1.29 -17.13
CA SER A 95 -4.64 -0.02 -16.57
C SER A 95 -5.05 -0.07 -15.12
N ASP A 96 -5.51 -1.22 -14.67
CA ASP A 96 -5.63 -1.49 -13.25
C ASP A 96 -4.24 -1.61 -12.66
N ALA A 97 -4.10 -1.27 -11.40
CA ALA A 97 -2.80 -1.37 -10.72
C ALA A 97 -3.00 -1.58 -9.22
N ILE A 98 -2.03 -2.28 -8.63
CA ILE A 98 -1.91 -2.31 -7.17
C ILE A 98 -1.06 -1.10 -6.80
N ALA A 99 -1.59 -0.24 -5.94
CA ALA A 99 -0.84 0.91 -5.43
C ALA A 99 -0.43 0.65 -3.99
N VAL A 100 0.80 1.02 -3.66
CA VAL A 100 1.31 0.90 -2.30
C VAL A 100 1.92 2.24 -1.91
N ASN A 101 1.28 2.92 -0.95
CA ASN A 101 1.80 4.16 -0.39
C ASN A 101 2.73 3.78 0.76
N LEU A 102 3.99 4.18 0.66
CA LEU A 102 5.00 3.86 1.66
C LEU A 102 5.52 5.16 2.27
N ASP A 103 5.44 5.28 3.58
CA ASP A 103 5.91 6.44 4.32
C ASP A 103 6.87 6.00 5.41
N HIS A 104 7.94 6.77 5.60
CA HIS A 104 8.97 6.48 6.59
C HIS A 104 9.19 7.68 7.50
N ILE A 105 9.55 7.40 8.74
CA ILE A 105 9.76 8.45 9.76
C ILE A 105 10.88 9.43 9.38
N SER A 106 11.79 9.02 8.48
CA SER A 106 12.85 9.89 7.97
C SER A 106 12.34 10.96 6.99
N GLY A 107 11.07 10.86 6.59
CA GLY A 107 10.50 11.73 5.56
C GLY A 107 10.46 11.08 4.17
N TYR A 108 11.06 9.90 4.01
CA TYR A 108 10.99 9.19 2.74
C TYR A 108 9.55 8.76 2.48
N SER A 109 9.03 9.10 1.31
CA SER A 109 7.64 8.83 0.97
C SER A 109 7.54 8.54 -0.52
N ILE A 110 6.99 7.40 -0.88
CA ILE A 110 6.81 7.01 -2.29
C ILE A 110 5.47 6.30 -2.47
N VAL A 111 5.02 6.25 -3.71
CA VAL A 111 3.90 5.41 -4.12
C VAL A 111 4.43 4.49 -5.21
N VAL A 112 4.26 3.20 -5.01
CA VAL A 112 4.63 2.19 -6.00
C VAL A 112 3.38 1.71 -6.69
N TYR A 113 3.40 1.65 -8.03
CA TYR A 113 2.29 1.14 -8.82
C TYR A 113 2.74 -0.12 -9.55
N LEU A 114 1.98 -1.20 -9.40
CA LEU A 114 2.20 -2.44 -10.15
C LEU A 114 0.99 -2.67 -11.04
N PRO A 115 1.09 -2.38 -12.36
CA PRO A 115 -0.03 -2.61 -13.27
C PRO A 115 -0.33 -4.09 -13.39
N TYR A 116 -1.60 -4.41 -13.60
CA TYR A 116 -2.00 -5.79 -13.82
C TYR A 116 -3.17 -5.88 -14.79
N LYS A 117 -3.30 -7.06 -15.40
CA LYS A 117 -4.43 -7.41 -16.26
C LYS A 117 -5.00 -8.74 -15.81
N LYS A 118 -6.32 -8.83 -15.82
CA LYS A 118 -7.00 -10.09 -15.54
C LYS A 118 -7.14 -10.85 -16.85
N LEU A 119 -6.49 -11.98 -16.93
CA LEU A 119 -6.62 -12.91 -18.06
C LEU A 119 -7.42 -14.12 -17.59
N ASN A 120 -7.80 -15.01 -18.51
CA ASN A 120 -8.54 -16.22 -18.13
C ASN A 120 -7.75 -16.99 -17.07
N GLN A 121 -8.25 -17.00 -15.83
CA GLN A 121 -7.68 -17.77 -14.72
C GLN A 121 -6.26 -17.35 -14.32
N ALA A 122 -5.81 -16.17 -14.75
CA ALA A 122 -4.47 -15.70 -14.41
C ALA A 122 -4.45 -14.18 -14.29
N ILE A 123 -3.44 -13.69 -13.58
CA ILE A 123 -3.17 -12.26 -13.49
C ILE A 123 -1.81 -12.01 -14.10
N GLU A 124 -1.74 -11.09 -15.06
CA GLU A 124 -0.49 -10.70 -15.69
C GLU A 124 -0.05 -9.34 -15.14
N TYR A 125 1.18 -9.25 -14.67
CA TYR A 125 1.71 -8.03 -14.08
C TYR A 125 2.63 -7.31 -15.06
N GLY A 126 2.55 -5.97 -15.05
CA GLY A 126 3.43 -5.14 -15.85
C GLY A 126 4.63 -4.64 -15.04
N GLU A 127 5.26 -3.59 -15.52
CA GLU A 127 6.43 -3.01 -14.87
C GLU A 127 6.04 -2.11 -13.71
N LEU A 128 6.76 -2.22 -12.60
CA LEU A 128 6.62 -1.33 -11.48
C LEU A 128 7.00 0.10 -11.88
N SER A 129 6.26 1.06 -11.35
CA SER A 129 6.66 2.46 -11.42
C SER A 129 6.59 3.05 -10.02
N ILE A 130 7.42 4.05 -9.77
CA ILE A 130 7.53 4.67 -8.46
C ILE A 130 7.35 6.16 -8.64
N GLN A 131 6.53 6.78 -7.80
CA GLN A 131 6.33 8.21 -7.76
C GLN A 131 6.60 8.72 -6.36
N GLU A 132 6.93 10.01 -6.27
CA GLU A 132 7.09 10.65 -4.97
C GLU A 132 5.74 10.68 -4.25
N GLY A 133 5.74 10.36 -2.97
CA GLY A 133 4.56 10.41 -2.13
C GLY A 133 4.35 11.78 -1.52
N ARG A 134 3.27 11.93 -0.78
CA ARG A 134 2.91 13.21 -0.15
C ARG A 134 3.60 13.46 1.19
N GLY A 135 4.16 12.42 1.80
CA GLY A 135 4.80 12.54 3.09
C GLY A 135 3.83 12.93 4.21
N ALA A 136 2.57 12.49 4.11
CA ALA A 136 1.51 12.96 5.01
C ALA A 136 1.47 12.26 6.37
N ILE A 137 2.09 11.10 6.52
CA ILE A 137 1.97 10.30 7.76
C ILE A 137 2.95 10.76 8.83
N PHE A 138 4.20 10.94 8.46
CA PHE A 138 5.25 11.38 9.39
C PHE A 138 5.62 12.84 9.11
N ASN A 139 5.13 13.71 9.91
CA ASN A 139 5.40 15.14 9.76
C ASN A 139 6.39 15.64 10.80
#